data_c20ecc4529f64d64fccd9e3abe7f4298
#
_entry.id   c20ecc4529f64d64fccd9e3abe7f4298
#
_cell.length_a   1.000
_cell.length_b   1.000
_cell.length_c   1.000
_cell.angle_alpha   90.00
_cell.angle_beta   90.00
_cell.angle_gamma   90.00
#
_symmetry.space_group_name_H-M   'P 1'
#
loop_
_entity.id
_entity.type
_entity.pdbx_description
1 polymer ?
#
loop_
_entity_poly.entity_id
_entity_poly.type
_entity_poly.pdbx_seq_one_letter_code
_entity_poly.pdbx_strand_id
1 'polypeptide(L)'
;MPLQSLKSVKIFWVFLAIIVSLSLWLWLKYGNNGPEHIEAEADYSSVPADKESCFGCHKANTGFSSFHNPELIGCVACHLGNPQTNDKDDSHKNMVLIPGNLSDAEKTCGTCHADELNRIQHSLMTTNSGLVAVDKFVFGETDSPNHSFDIREIGSSPADDHLRNLCANCHLGAEKKEYGAITQLSRGGGCNACHLNYSENALSDLQVYQESGKKILPKIHPSTDIYVNDTHCFGCHSRSSRISTNYMGWQETLLNKDEVIDKTAYKVFEDERVYRYRGEDVHHAKGLLCIDCHSSHEVMGDGKSYLHEEDAVKLACADCHFKDEPATLNYDQLDAESLLVFMHRDYEHQDKKMLKVSEDQHPLVNTFIDENNEVYLLGKKDGKKHLIKKQSDLCARDEAHQSLSCASCHSQWAPRCIGCHNTYEDKKQGYDLLDKKFKTGTWAEHVFDFDADLPAMAVRESEIGKSIEPAIPGMIMTIDHDTHEKSVQKGESFYRLYAANAPHTTAKEVRDCASCHANSAALGYGKGSLTYVVNDQSGKWLFEPEFEINPRDGLPEDAWIPFLNPSKTKILSTRTDVRPLNVQEQELILLVGSCLQCHGDNSTIMKEALKTGINPLLLKISKACLLPDFK
;
A
#
# COMPACT_ATOMS: atom_id res chain seq x y z
N MET A 1 26.57 34.16 60.78
CA MET A 1 26.45 33.74 59.40
C MET A 1 27.74 34.08 58.67
N PRO A 2 28.57 33.18 58.31
CA PRO A 2 28.61 32.52 57.01
C PRO A 2 29.39 31.18 57.07
N LEU A 3 28.75 30.05 57.12
CA LEU A 3 29.43 28.74 57.03
C LEU A 3 28.68 27.74 56.12
N GLN A 4 27.55 28.18 55.53
CA GLN A 4 26.78 27.30 54.61
C GLN A 4 27.19 27.40 53.15
N SER A 5 27.89 28.43 52.71
CA SER A 5 28.24 28.63 51.29
C SER A 5 29.45 27.78 50.81
N LEU A 6 30.36 27.40 51.70
CA LEU A 6 31.55 26.60 51.31
C LEU A 6 31.25 25.12 51.08
N LYS A 7 30.19 24.56 51.69
CA LYS A 7 29.83 23.15 51.44
C LYS A 7 29.14 22.94 50.11
N SER A 8 28.32 23.87 49.67
CA SER A 8 27.64 23.79 48.34
C SER A 8 28.61 23.91 47.15
N VAL A 9 29.63 24.74 47.28
CA VAL A 9 30.67 24.89 46.25
C VAL A 9 31.52 23.62 46.13
N LYS A 10 31.87 22.97 47.25
CA LYS A 10 32.62 21.69 47.19
C LYS A 10 31.79 20.56 46.59
N ILE A 11 30.51 20.48 46.90
CA ILE A 11 29.58 19.49 46.33
C ILE A 11 29.45 19.73 44.82
N PHE A 12 29.32 20.97 44.38
CA PHE A 12 29.27 21.30 42.95
C PHE A 12 30.52 20.84 42.16
N TRP A 13 31.71 21.07 42.71
CA TRP A 13 32.97 20.65 42.07
C TRP A 13 33.14 19.12 42.08
N VAL A 14 32.63 18.42 43.08
CA VAL A 14 32.62 16.94 43.07
C VAL A 14 31.67 16.39 42.01
N PHE A 15 30.47 16.95 41.88
CA PHE A 15 29.54 16.56 40.82
C PHE A 15 30.09 16.85 39.40
N LEU A 16 30.70 18.01 39.23
CA LEU A 16 31.34 18.38 37.95
C LEU A 16 32.49 17.41 37.60
N ALA A 17 33.33 17.07 38.59
CA ALA A 17 34.41 16.08 38.40
C ALA A 17 33.88 14.69 38.04
N ILE A 18 32.77 14.25 38.63
CA ILE A 18 32.11 12.98 38.32
C ILE A 18 31.55 13.02 36.89
N ILE A 19 30.88 14.08 36.49
CA ILE A 19 30.34 14.25 35.14
C ILE A 19 31.45 14.25 34.11
N VAL A 20 32.53 14.99 34.32
CA VAL A 20 33.71 15.03 33.41
C VAL A 20 34.39 13.66 33.34
N SER A 21 34.53 12.95 34.48
CA SER A 21 35.10 11.62 34.50
C SER A 21 34.22 10.58 33.78
N LEU A 22 32.91 10.66 33.95
CA LEU A 22 31.94 9.81 33.22
C LEU A 22 31.93 10.11 31.70
N SER A 23 31.97 11.38 31.34
CA SER A 23 32.05 11.79 29.93
C SER A 23 33.36 11.34 29.29
N LEU A 24 34.47 11.46 30.01
CA LEU A 24 35.79 10.99 29.54
C LEU A 24 35.81 9.45 29.43
N TRP A 25 35.24 8.73 30.39
CA TRP A 25 35.11 7.28 30.36
C TRP A 25 34.20 6.80 29.22
N LEU A 26 33.06 7.45 29.00
CA LEU A 26 32.21 7.19 27.86
C LEU A 26 32.93 7.49 26.54
N TRP A 27 33.66 8.59 26.46
CA TRP A 27 34.47 8.92 25.27
C TRP A 27 35.61 7.91 25.03
N LEU A 28 36.30 7.46 26.07
CA LEU A 28 37.32 6.42 25.97
C LEU A 28 36.74 5.04 25.63
N LYS A 29 35.53 4.73 26.08
CA LYS A 29 34.88 3.45 25.85
C LYS A 29 34.17 3.38 24.48
N TYR A 30 33.62 4.49 24.00
CA TYR A 30 32.81 4.55 22.78
C TYR A 30 33.36 5.49 21.70
N GLY A 31 34.22 6.41 22.06
CA GLY A 31 34.83 7.36 21.12
C GLY A 31 36.03 6.82 20.33
N ASN A 32 36.54 5.63 20.72
CA ASN A 32 37.62 4.94 20.00
C ASN A 32 37.12 3.82 19.07
N ASN A 33 35.81 3.60 19.01
CA ASN A 33 35.22 2.87 17.90
C ASN A 33 34.99 3.88 16.75
N GLY A 34 36.09 4.37 16.20
CA GLY A 34 36.04 4.83 14.82
C GLY A 34 35.55 3.65 13.97
N PRO A 35 34.87 3.89 12.85
CA PRO A 35 34.44 2.82 11.96
C PRO A 35 35.67 1.89 11.78
N GLU A 36 35.46 0.57 11.99
CA GLU A 36 36.45 -0.43 11.61
C GLU A 36 36.98 0.00 10.25
N HIS A 37 38.31 0.10 10.12
CA HIS A 37 38.92 0.31 8.83
C HIS A 37 38.48 -0.87 7.96
N ILE A 38 37.37 -0.69 7.24
CA ILE A 38 37.07 -1.45 6.04
C ILE A 38 38.38 -1.27 5.21
N GLU A 39 39.11 -2.34 4.98
CA GLU A 39 40.24 -2.32 4.04
C GLU A 39 39.74 -1.58 2.82
N ALA A 40 40.42 -0.50 2.47
CA ALA A 40 39.99 0.34 1.36
C ALA A 40 39.82 -0.60 0.16
N GLU A 41 38.55 -0.82 -0.25
CA GLU A 41 38.27 -1.54 -1.49
C GLU A 41 39.05 -0.79 -2.56
N ALA A 42 39.83 -1.50 -3.35
CA ALA A 42 40.69 -0.91 -4.35
C ALA A 42 39.87 0.05 -5.20
N ASP A 43 40.24 1.31 -5.20
CA ASP A 43 39.56 2.35 -5.97
C ASP A 43 39.82 2.10 -7.47
N TYR A 44 38.88 1.46 -8.13
CA TYR A 44 38.90 1.19 -9.56
C TYR A 44 38.40 2.38 -10.40
N SER A 45 38.04 3.50 -9.78
CA SER A 45 37.57 4.71 -10.47
C SER A 45 38.57 5.32 -11.45
N SER A 46 39.80 4.83 -11.43
CA SER A 46 40.89 5.28 -12.33
C SER A 46 40.87 4.65 -13.73
N VAL A 47 40.05 3.61 -13.96
CA VAL A 47 39.94 2.98 -15.29
C VAL A 47 38.82 3.72 -16.07
N PRO A 48 39.12 4.32 -17.25
CA PRO A 48 38.09 4.89 -18.07
C PRO A 48 37.03 3.85 -18.45
N ALA A 49 35.77 4.23 -18.46
CA ALA A 49 34.63 3.33 -18.70
C ALA A 49 34.81 2.48 -19.98
N ASP A 50 35.26 3.07 -21.08
CA ASP A 50 35.53 2.43 -22.37
C ASP A 50 36.77 1.51 -22.37
N LYS A 51 37.55 1.48 -21.29
CA LYS A 51 38.78 0.69 -21.11
C LYS A 51 38.63 -0.46 -20.12
N GLU A 52 37.45 -0.63 -19.54
CA GLU A 52 37.22 -1.75 -18.62
C GLU A 52 37.45 -3.11 -19.30
N SER A 53 38.13 -4.02 -18.66
CA SER A 53 38.42 -5.37 -19.15
C SER A 53 37.15 -6.20 -19.38
N CYS A 54 36.04 -5.81 -18.76
CA CYS A 54 34.71 -6.42 -18.91
C CYS A 54 34.30 -6.54 -20.39
N PHE A 55 34.55 -5.50 -21.21
CA PHE A 55 34.29 -5.51 -22.65
C PHE A 55 35.13 -6.53 -23.44
N GLY A 56 36.23 -7.02 -22.84
CA GLY A 56 37.05 -8.07 -23.43
C GLY A 56 36.32 -9.41 -23.59
N CYS A 57 35.45 -9.75 -22.63
CA CYS A 57 34.67 -10.96 -22.58
C CYS A 57 33.17 -10.70 -22.97
N HIS A 58 32.60 -9.60 -22.52
CA HIS A 58 31.20 -9.21 -22.78
C HIS A 58 31.08 -8.31 -24.02
N LYS A 59 31.68 -8.74 -25.14
CA LYS A 59 31.91 -7.93 -26.36
C LYS A 59 30.67 -7.46 -27.13
N ALA A 60 29.52 -8.04 -26.89
CA ALA A 60 28.35 -7.80 -27.74
C ALA A 60 27.09 -7.47 -26.93
N ASN A 61 27.25 -7.02 -25.70
CA ASN A 61 26.10 -6.66 -24.89
C ASN A 61 25.44 -5.40 -25.42
N THR A 62 24.14 -5.49 -25.68
CA THR A 62 23.26 -4.41 -26.13
C THR A 62 22.06 -4.31 -25.19
N GLY A 63 21.15 -3.37 -25.41
CA GLY A 63 19.90 -3.24 -24.64
C GLY A 63 19.97 -2.18 -23.54
N PHE A 64 21.11 -1.53 -23.36
CA PHE A 64 21.25 -0.45 -22.38
C PHE A 64 20.45 0.79 -22.78
N SER A 65 19.93 1.53 -21.81
CA SER A 65 19.38 2.85 -22.06
C SER A 65 20.48 3.86 -22.37
N SER A 66 20.14 4.95 -23.06
CA SER A 66 21.10 6.02 -23.38
C SER A 66 21.68 6.68 -22.11
N PHE A 67 20.93 6.69 -21.02
CA PHE A 67 21.33 7.30 -19.74
C PHE A 67 22.24 6.43 -18.90
N HIS A 68 22.20 5.11 -19.12
CA HIS A 68 23.04 4.12 -18.43
C HIS A 68 23.87 3.32 -19.47
N ASN A 69 24.45 4.04 -20.44
CA ASN A 69 25.34 3.42 -21.42
C ASN A 69 26.68 3.07 -20.75
N PRO A 70 27.07 1.78 -20.70
CA PRO A 70 28.28 1.34 -20.03
C PRO A 70 29.57 1.87 -20.70
N GLU A 71 29.54 2.29 -21.97
CA GLU A 71 30.68 2.97 -22.61
C GLU A 71 30.98 4.34 -21.99
N LEU A 72 29.99 4.97 -21.33
CA LEU A 72 30.10 6.27 -20.69
C LEU A 72 30.33 6.18 -19.17
N ILE A 73 29.64 5.24 -18.49
CA ILE A 73 29.65 5.15 -17.02
C ILE A 73 30.43 3.94 -16.50
N GLY A 74 30.75 2.94 -17.35
CA GLY A 74 31.40 1.70 -16.97
C GLY A 74 30.42 0.62 -16.47
N CYS A 75 30.83 -0.63 -16.60
CA CYS A 75 30.09 -1.77 -16.03
C CYS A 75 30.22 -1.81 -14.51
N VAL A 76 31.41 -1.43 -13.98
CA VAL A 76 31.68 -1.46 -12.54
C VAL A 76 30.91 -0.41 -11.76
N ALA A 77 30.44 0.66 -12.38
CA ALA A 77 29.57 1.62 -11.72
C ALA A 77 28.28 0.98 -11.17
N CYS A 78 27.81 -0.08 -11.83
CA CYS A 78 26.63 -0.85 -11.39
C CYS A 78 27.03 -2.17 -10.73
N HIS A 79 27.95 -2.93 -11.34
CA HIS A 79 28.22 -4.31 -10.96
C HIS A 79 29.44 -4.49 -10.04
N LEU A 80 30.21 -3.43 -9.78
CA LEU A 80 31.48 -3.55 -9.05
C LEU A 80 32.44 -4.55 -9.74
N GLY A 81 33.26 -5.28 -9.01
CA GLY A 81 34.25 -6.20 -9.56
C GLY A 81 35.56 -5.52 -9.93
N ASN A 82 36.45 -6.22 -10.61
CA ASN A 82 37.79 -5.70 -10.97
C ASN A 82 37.91 -5.45 -12.49
N PRO A 83 37.89 -4.19 -12.94
CA PRO A 83 37.98 -3.84 -14.35
C PRO A 83 39.37 -3.89 -14.98
N GLN A 84 40.40 -4.29 -14.22
CA GLN A 84 41.81 -4.24 -14.64
C GLN A 84 42.35 -5.59 -15.13
N THR A 85 41.57 -6.66 -15.05
CA THR A 85 42.00 -8.03 -15.39
C THR A 85 41.00 -8.74 -16.28
N ASN A 86 41.52 -9.63 -17.15
CA ASN A 86 40.71 -10.54 -17.96
C ASN A 86 40.62 -11.95 -17.35
N ASP A 87 41.23 -12.18 -16.18
CA ASP A 87 41.02 -13.42 -15.44
C ASP A 87 39.58 -13.45 -14.91
N LYS A 88 38.88 -14.56 -15.17
CA LYS A 88 37.47 -14.67 -14.85
C LYS A 88 37.17 -14.55 -13.35
N ASP A 89 37.97 -15.25 -12.53
CA ASP A 89 37.69 -15.34 -11.09
C ASP A 89 38.07 -14.02 -10.39
N ASP A 90 39.12 -13.37 -10.85
CA ASP A 90 39.58 -12.10 -10.31
C ASP A 90 38.74 -10.92 -10.77
N SER A 91 38.26 -10.91 -12.02
CA SER A 91 37.38 -9.85 -12.55
C SER A 91 36.01 -9.87 -11.90
N HIS A 92 35.47 -11.04 -11.52
CA HIS A 92 34.16 -11.18 -10.87
C HIS A 92 34.23 -11.19 -9.33
N LYS A 93 35.40 -11.01 -8.77
CA LYS A 93 35.57 -10.91 -7.31
C LYS A 93 34.83 -9.68 -6.78
N ASN A 94 33.96 -9.88 -5.77
CA ASN A 94 33.10 -8.84 -5.20
C ASN A 94 32.07 -8.22 -6.18
N MET A 95 31.84 -8.88 -7.30
CA MET A 95 30.82 -8.41 -8.26
C MET A 95 29.40 -8.53 -7.69
N VAL A 96 28.61 -7.50 -7.86
CA VAL A 96 27.20 -7.45 -7.50
C VAL A 96 26.37 -7.78 -8.74
N LEU A 97 25.57 -8.85 -8.66
CA LEU A 97 24.75 -9.28 -9.78
C LEU A 97 23.51 -8.41 -9.95
N ILE A 98 22.87 -8.01 -8.85
CA ILE A 98 21.64 -7.22 -8.81
C ILE A 98 21.92 -5.91 -8.08
N PRO A 99 22.47 -4.92 -8.77
CA PRO A 99 23.01 -3.69 -8.17
C PRO A 99 21.93 -2.80 -7.53
N GLY A 100 20.66 -3.00 -7.88
CA GLY A 100 19.56 -2.24 -7.28
C GLY A 100 19.10 -2.75 -5.92
N ASN A 101 19.57 -3.92 -5.43
CA ASN A 101 19.28 -4.34 -4.06
C ASN A 101 19.70 -3.23 -3.08
N LEU A 102 18.83 -2.87 -2.13
CA LEU A 102 19.13 -1.77 -1.20
C LEU A 102 20.33 -2.03 -0.31
N SER A 103 20.72 -3.30 -0.11
CA SER A 103 21.95 -3.70 0.58
C SER A 103 23.23 -3.29 -0.16
N ASP A 104 23.16 -3.17 -1.49
CA ASP A 104 24.30 -2.83 -2.35
C ASP A 104 24.20 -1.40 -2.91
N ALA A 105 23.01 -0.79 -2.83
CA ALA A 105 22.69 0.44 -3.52
C ALA A 105 23.57 1.64 -3.15
N GLU A 106 24.12 1.70 -1.95
CA GLU A 106 25.09 2.76 -1.56
C GLU A 106 26.36 2.75 -2.43
N LYS A 107 26.79 1.56 -2.83
CA LYS A 107 28.00 1.37 -3.64
C LYS A 107 27.75 1.39 -5.14
N THR A 108 26.50 1.35 -5.54
CA THR A 108 26.06 1.26 -6.94
C THR A 108 25.21 2.47 -7.31
N CYS A 109 23.88 2.34 -7.37
CA CYS A 109 22.96 3.42 -7.76
C CYS A 109 23.16 4.70 -6.95
N GLY A 110 23.35 4.58 -5.63
CA GLY A 110 23.49 5.70 -4.69
C GLY A 110 24.73 6.56 -4.88
N THR A 111 25.75 6.08 -5.61
CA THR A 111 26.92 6.91 -5.96
C THR A 111 26.55 8.11 -6.85
N CYS A 112 25.47 8.00 -7.63
CA CYS A 112 24.93 9.05 -8.48
C CYS A 112 23.54 9.53 -8.00
N HIS A 113 22.74 8.63 -7.38
CA HIS A 113 21.36 8.83 -6.98
C HIS A 113 21.20 8.80 -5.44
N ALA A 114 22.01 9.58 -4.73
CA ALA A 114 22.06 9.55 -3.26
C ALA A 114 20.75 10.05 -2.63
N ASP A 115 20.11 11.06 -3.22
CA ASP A 115 18.86 11.62 -2.70
C ASP A 115 17.70 10.65 -2.90
N GLU A 116 17.60 10.01 -4.07
CA GLU A 116 16.61 8.99 -4.36
C GLU A 116 16.80 7.76 -3.46
N LEU A 117 18.06 7.35 -3.22
CA LEU A 117 18.36 6.26 -2.30
C LEU A 117 17.90 6.59 -0.88
N ASN A 118 18.19 7.78 -0.38
CA ASN A 118 17.72 8.20 0.93
C ASN A 118 16.20 8.19 1.03
N ARG A 119 15.49 8.67 0.02
CA ARG A 119 14.03 8.69 -0.02
C ARG A 119 13.45 7.26 0.00
N ILE A 120 13.92 6.39 -0.88
CA ILE A 120 13.40 5.02 -1.01
C ILE A 120 13.67 4.17 0.23
N GLN A 121 14.77 4.39 0.93
CA GLN A 121 15.08 3.67 2.17
C GLN A 121 14.09 3.95 3.29
N HIS A 122 13.47 5.13 3.32
CA HIS A 122 12.46 5.55 4.30
C HIS A 122 11.02 5.33 3.80
N SER A 123 10.84 5.00 2.53
CA SER A 123 9.50 4.84 1.96
C SER A 123 8.74 3.69 2.62
N LEU A 124 7.41 3.82 2.65
CA LEU A 124 6.55 2.77 3.21
C LEU A 124 6.68 1.43 2.46
N MET A 125 6.96 1.46 1.15
CA MET A 125 7.21 0.26 0.36
C MET A 125 8.50 -0.47 0.76
N THR A 126 9.43 0.21 1.42
CA THR A 126 10.67 -0.40 1.96
C THR A 126 10.47 -0.88 3.38
N THR A 127 9.87 -0.06 4.24
CA THR A 127 9.76 -0.31 5.68
C THR A 127 8.60 -1.21 6.06
N ASN A 128 7.48 -1.19 5.33
CA ASN A 128 6.21 -1.83 5.69
C ASN A 128 5.80 -1.56 7.15
N SER A 129 6.08 -0.35 7.64
CA SER A 129 6.01 0.01 9.05
C SER A 129 4.66 -0.31 9.68
N GLY A 130 3.55 0.10 9.06
CA GLY A 130 2.20 -0.17 9.56
C GLY A 130 1.82 -1.64 9.61
N LEU A 131 2.30 -2.44 8.64
CA LEU A 131 2.10 -3.89 8.65
C LEU A 131 2.75 -4.53 9.89
N VAL A 132 4.01 -4.17 10.15
CA VAL A 132 4.77 -4.68 11.32
C VAL A 132 4.13 -4.20 12.62
N ALA A 133 3.74 -2.93 12.68
CA ALA A 133 3.12 -2.34 13.88
C ALA A 133 1.82 -3.04 14.27
N VAL A 134 0.92 -3.24 13.30
CA VAL A 134 -0.37 -3.91 13.52
C VAL A 134 -0.18 -5.36 13.93
N ASP A 135 0.73 -6.09 13.29
CA ASP A 135 0.98 -7.50 13.62
C ASP A 135 1.51 -7.65 15.05
N LYS A 136 2.53 -6.87 15.42
CA LYS A 136 3.06 -6.85 16.80
C LYS A 136 2.01 -6.46 17.84
N PHE A 137 1.13 -5.52 17.52
CA PHE A 137 0.03 -5.13 18.39
C PHE A 137 -0.97 -6.27 18.60
N VAL A 138 -1.37 -6.95 17.53
CA VAL A 138 -2.33 -8.07 17.59
C VAL A 138 -1.74 -9.27 18.35
N PHE A 139 -0.43 -9.51 18.22
CA PHE A 139 0.29 -10.51 19.00
C PHE A 139 0.56 -10.10 20.46
N GLY A 140 0.20 -8.86 20.84
CA GLY A 140 0.40 -8.33 22.19
C GLY A 140 1.86 -8.03 22.54
N GLU A 141 2.70 -7.84 21.54
CA GLU A 141 4.11 -7.47 21.70
C GLU A 141 4.29 -5.95 21.88
N THR A 142 3.27 -5.16 21.52
CA THR A 142 3.21 -3.72 21.72
C THR A 142 1.85 -3.31 22.29
N ASP A 143 1.78 -2.15 22.90
CA ASP A 143 0.58 -1.59 23.52
C ASP A 143 -0.27 -0.75 22.54
N SER A 144 0.28 -0.45 21.36
CA SER A 144 -0.36 0.37 20.33
C SER A 144 0.06 -0.05 18.92
N PRO A 145 -0.85 0.06 17.92
CA PRO A 145 -0.49 -0.15 16.51
C PRO A 145 0.25 1.04 15.88
N ASN A 146 0.57 2.09 16.66
CA ASN A 146 1.16 3.34 16.15
C ASN A 146 2.69 3.42 16.30
N HIS A 147 3.35 2.35 16.70
CA HIS A 147 4.81 2.32 16.76
C HIS A 147 5.40 2.17 15.36
N SER A 148 6.43 2.95 15.04
CA SER A 148 7.15 2.83 13.77
C SER A 148 8.13 1.65 13.83
N PHE A 149 8.14 0.86 12.76
CA PHE A 149 9.01 -0.29 12.58
C PHE A 149 9.59 -0.32 11.17
N ASP A 150 10.59 -1.18 10.98
CA ASP A 150 11.12 -1.52 9.67
C ASP A 150 11.13 -3.05 9.52
N ILE A 151 10.52 -3.56 8.47
CA ILE A 151 10.43 -5.01 8.22
C ILE A 151 11.81 -5.66 8.02
N ARG A 152 12.82 -4.88 7.64
CA ARG A 152 14.21 -5.36 7.50
C ARG A 152 14.86 -5.66 8.86
N GLU A 153 14.35 -5.07 9.94
CA GLU A 153 14.90 -5.14 11.30
C GLU A 153 14.11 -6.08 12.22
N ILE A 154 13.06 -6.77 11.72
CA ILE A 154 12.30 -7.70 12.54
C ILE A 154 13.16 -8.89 12.98
N GLY A 155 12.95 -9.32 14.22
CA GLY A 155 13.69 -10.39 14.87
C GLY A 155 13.09 -11.77 14.68
N SER A 156 12.77 -12.43 15.81
CA SER A 156 12.20 -13.78 15.89
C SER A 156 11.23 -13.93 17.06
N SER A 157 10.48 -12.88 17.37
CA SER A 157 9.31 -12.97 18.25
C SER A 157 8.17 -13.73 17.54
N PRO A 158 7.08 -14.09 18.21
CA PRO A 158 5.93 -14.72 17.56
C PRO A 158 5.37 -13.90 16.40
N ALA A 159 5.22 -12.57 16.54
CA ALA A 159 4.80 -11.68 15.46
C ALA A 159 5.86 -11.60 14.35
N ASP A 160 7.15 -11.49 14.70
CA ASP A 160 8.22 -11.48 13.71
C ASP A 160 8.26 -12.79 12.89
N ASP A 161 8.09 -13.94 13.55
CA ASP A 161 8.03 -15.25 12.86
C ASP A 161 6.76 -15.36 12.00
N HIS A 162 5.63 -14.77 12.41
CA HIS A 162 4.42 -14.68 11.60
C HIS A 162 4.65 -13.85 10.33
N LEU A 163 5.22 -12.66 10.47
CA LEU A 163 5.59 -11.80 9.35
C LEU A 163 6.59 -12.49 8.40
N ARG A 164 7.63 -13.15 8.93
CA ARG A 164 8.63 -13.87 8.15
C ARG A 164 8.05 -15.02 7.36
N ASN A 165 7.03 -15.70 7.88
CA ASN A 165 6.40 -16.82 7.19
C ASN A 165 5.35 -16.40 6.14
N LEU A 166 4.62 -15.30 6.35
CA LEU A 166 3.43 -14.98 5.56
C LEU A 166 3.53 -13.66 4.78
N CYS A 167 4.28 -12.66 5.27
CA CYS A 167 4.17 -11.29 4.80
C CYS A 167 5.47 -10.68 4.25
N ALA A 168 6.64 -11.03 4.80
CA ALA A 168 7.91 -10.34 4.58
C ALA A 168 8.55 -10.57 3.20
N ASN A 169 7.77 -10.79 2.16
CA ASN A 169 8.25 -10.95 0.78
C ASN A 169 7.96 -9.74 -0.12
N CYS A 170 7.07 -8.83 0.33
CA CYS A 170 6.54 -7.75 -0.50
C CYS A 170 7.03 -6.39 -0.01
N HIS A 171 8.35 -6.17 -0.02
CA HIS A 171 8.94 -4.87 0.25
C HIS A 171 10.20 -4.65 -0.60
N LEU A 172 10.54 -3.39 -0.87
CA LEU A 172 11.69 -3.05 -1.72
C LEU A 172 13.03 -3.40 -1.08
N GLY A 173 13.10 -3.44 0.27
CA GLY A 173 14.28 -3.88 0.99
C GLY A 173 14.57 -5.38 0.92
N ALA A 174 13.64 -6.19 0.39
CA ALA A 174 13.90 -7.62 0.16
C ALA A 174 14.95 -7.80 -0.94
N GLU A 175 16.01 -8.55 -0.64
CA GLU A 175 17.00 -8.89 -1.66
C GLU A 175 16.39 -9.77 -2.75
N LYS A 176 16.62 -9.41 -4.00
CA LYS A 176 16.36 -10.28 -5.15
C LYS A 176 17.62 -11.08 -5.43
N LYS A 177 17.50 -12.40 -5.52
CA LYS A 177 18.59 -13.33 -5.81
C LYS A 177 18.40 -14.04 -7.14
N GLU A 178 17.18 -14.07 -7.63
CA GLU A 178 16.80 -14.70 -8.89
C GLU A 178 17.04 -13.74 -10.07
N TYR A 179 17.44 -14.29 -11.20
CA TYR A 179 17.50 -13.56 -12.46
C TYR A 179 16.09 -13.23 -12.97
N GLY A 180 15.99 -12.17 -13.75
CA GLY A 180 14.76 -11.78 -14.42
C GLY A 180 14.00 -10.64 -13.72
N ALA A 181 12.88 -10.26 -14.34
CA ALA A 181 12.01 -9.21 -13.86
C ALA A 181 11.33 -9.57 -12.53
N ILE A 182 10.72 -8.60 -11.90
CA ILE A 182 9.80 -8.84 -10.78
C ILE A 182 8.57 -9.60 -11.27
N THR A 183 8.19 -10.64 -10.51
CA THR A 183 6.97 -11.42 -10.73
C THR A 183 6.31 -11.76 -9.40
N GLN A 184 5.19 -12.45 -9.41
CA GLN A 184 4.55 -12.95 -8.19
C GLN A 184 5.44 -13.95 -7.43
N LEU A 185 6.36 -14.61 -8.09
CA LEU A 185 7.26 -15.62 -7.52
C LEU A 185 8.66 -15.07 -7.20
N SER A 186 9.03 -13.90 -7.73
CA SER A 186 10.34 -13.30 -7.58
C SER A 186 10.23 -11.80 -7.30
N ARG A 187 10.34 -11.41 -6.05
CA ARG A 187 10.08 -10.08 -5.51
C ARG A 187 11.33 -9.48 -4.86
N GLY A 188 11.30 -8.18 -4.59
CA GLY A 188 12.42 -7.44 -4.04
C GLY A 188 13.31 -6.83 -5.11
N GLY A 189 14.53 -6.44 -4.76
CA GLY A 189 15.50 -5.90 -5.71
C GLY A 189 15.66 -4.38 -5.67
N GLY A 190 15.06 -3.72 -4.70
CA GLY A 190 15.20 -2.27 -4.47
C GLY A 190 14.91 -1.45 -5.73
N CYS A 191 15.90 -0.68 -6.20
CA CYS A 191 15.77 0.16 -7.40
C CYS A 191 15.42 -0.65 -8.66
N ASN A 192 15.97 -1.86 -8.79
CA ASN A 192 15.71 -2.74 -9.94
C ASN A 192 14.26 -3.23 -9.99
N ALA A 193 13.54 -3.19 -8.87
CA ALA A 193 12.13 -3.58 -8.82
C ALA A 193 11.25 -2.79 -9.80
N CYS A 194 11.57 -1.52 -9.99
CA CYS A 194 10.81 -0.61 -10.84
C CYS A 194 11.57 -0.21 -12.10
N HIS A 195 12.91 -0.05 -12.01
CA HIS A 195 13.71 0.56 -13.06
C HIS A 195 14.37 -0.43 -14.04
N LEU A 196 14.33 -1.75 -13.77
CA LEU A 196 14.94 -2.74 -14.63
C LEU A 196 13.92 -3.31 -15.63
N ASN A 197 14.06 -2.96 -16.89
CA ASN A 197 13.15 -3.32 -17.97
C ASN A 197 13.73 -4.42 -18.86
N TYR A 198 13.03 -5.53 -18.96
CA TYR A 198 13.36 -6.65 -19.85
C TYR A 198 12.56 -6.52 -21.15
N SER A 199 13.26 -6.38 -22.29
CA SER A 199 12.64 -6.58 -23.61
C SER A 199 12.34 -8.07 -23.82
N GLU A 200 11.47 -8.40 -24.77
CA GLU A 200 11.16 -9.80 -25.13
C GLU A 200 12.44 -10.57 -25.52
N ASN A 201 13.34 -9.91 -26.24
CA ASN A 201 14.62 -10.50 -26.62
C ASN A 201 15.56 -10.73 -25.42
N ALA A 202 15.58 -9.80 -24.45
CA ALA A 202 16.35 -9.96 -23.22
C ALA A 202 15.81 -11.11 -22.36
N LEU A 203 14.50 -11.29 -22.30
CA LEU A 203 13.86 -12.43 -21.61
C LEU A 203 14.19 -13.74 -22.32
N SER A 204 14.17 -13.77 -23.66
CA SER A 204 14.55 -14.96 -24.44
C SER A 204 16.01 -15.34 -24.23
N ASP A 205 16.93 -14.38 -24.24
CA ASP A 205 18.34 -14.61 -23.96
C ASP A 205 18.56 -15.13 -22.52
N LEU A 206 17.83 -14.58 -21.56
CA LEU A 206 17.88 -15.04 -20.19
C LEU A 206 17.38 -16.48 -20.04
N GLN A 207 16.31 -16.85 -20.74
CA GLN A 207 15.80 -18.23 -20.76
C GLN A 207 16.86 -19.19 -21.32
N VAL A 208 17.48 -18.86 -22.45
CA VAL A 208 18.58 -19.66 -23.03
C VAL A 208 19.74 -19.81 -22.07
N TYR A 209 20.11 -18.74 -21.36
CA TYR A 209 21.14 -18.79 -20.32
C TYR A 209 20.80 -19.78 -19.21
N GLN A 210 19.58 -19.74 -18.70
CA GLN A 210 19.11 -20.64 -17.64
C GLN A 210 19.04 -22.09 -18.12
N GLU A 211 18.45 -22.35 -19.29
CA GLU A 211 18.30 -23.68 -19.89
C GLU A 211 19.65 -24.31 -20.26
N SER A 212 20.64 -23.51 -20.64
CA SER A 212 22.00 -23.99 -20.93
C SER A 212 22.81 -24.34 -19.68
N GLY A 213 22.22 -24.21 -18.48
CA GLY A 213 22.95 -24.34 -17.23
C GLY A 213 24.00 -23.24 -17.03
N LYS A 214 23.65 -22.03 -17.43
CA LYS A 214 24.48 -20.81 -17.31
C LYS A 214 25.75 -20.80 -18.19
N LYS A 215 25.71 -21.52 -19.31
CA LYS A 215 26.86 -21.64 -20.22
C LYS A 215 26.83 -20.64 -21.38
N ILE A 216 25.63 -20.28 -21.86
CA ILE A 216 25.46 -19.34 -22.96
C ILE A 216 25.06 -17.99 -22.37
N LEU A 217 26.01 -17.04 -22.32
CA LEU A 217 25.76 -15.72 -21.75
C LEU A 217 24.71 -14.94 -22.55
N PRO A 218 23.81 -14.20 -21.87
CA PRO A 218 22.90 -13.30 -22.55
C PRO A 218 23.69 -12.21 -23.30
N LYS A 219 23.19 -11.82 -24.46
CA LYS A 219 23.76 -10.75 -25.28
C LYS A 219 22.99 -9.44 -25.10
N ILE A 220 21.75 -9.53 -24.67
CA ILE A 220 20.87 -8.37 -24.47
C ILE A 220 20.71 -8.18 -22.97
N HIS A 221 21.24 -7.07 -22.49
CA HIS A 221 21.09 -6.63 -21.13
C HIS A 221 19.71 -5.95 -20.95
N PRO A 222 18.99 -6.16 -19.82
CA PRO A 222 17.79 -5.36 -19.55
C PRO A 222 18.18 -3.89 -19.39
N SER A 223 17.32 -2.99 -19.85
CA SER A 223 17.56 -1.55 -19.71
C SER A 223 17.25 -1.07 -18.30
N THR A 224 17.99 -0.07 -17.84
CA THR A 224 17.67 0.67 -16.60
C THR A 224 17.18 2.04 -17.00
N ASP A 225 15.88 2.31 -16.77
CA ASP A 225 15.20 3.52 -17.23
C ASP A 225 13.94 3.85 -16.40
N ILE A 226 13.19 4.86 -16.82
CA ILE A 226 11.95 5.30 -16.15
C ILE A 226 10.67 4.76 -16.81
N TYR A 227 10.76 3.81 -17.71
CA TYR A 227 9.59 3.19 -18.36
C TYR A 227 8.93 2.13 -17.48
N VAL A 228 8.58 2.55 -16.24
CA VAL A 228 7.82 1.72 -15.30
C VAL A 228 6.42 1.46 -15.84
N ASN A 229 5.90 0.26 -15.59
CA ASN A 229 4.56 -0.15 -15.98
C ASN A 229 3.95 -1.06 -14.89
N ASP A 230 2.69 -1.44 -15.04
CA ASP A 230 1.93 -2.18 -14.04
C ASP A 230 2.53 -3.54 -13.67
N THR A 231 3.34 -4.17 -14.54
CA THR A 231 3.98 -5.45 -14.21
C THR A 231 4.99 -5.32 -13.07
N HIS A 232 5.63 -4.15 -12.92
CA HIS A 232 6.54 -3.86 -11.81
C HIS A 232 5.78 -3.77 -10.46
N CYS A 233 4.55 -3.26 -10.48
CA CYS A 233 3.70 -3.15 -9.30
C CYS A 233 3.05 -4.50 -8.97
N PHE A 234 2.61 -5.23 -10.01
CA PHE A 234 1.86 -6.47 -9.89
C PHE A 234 2.58 -7.55 -9.08
N GLY A 235 3.89 -7.65 -9.20
CA GLY A 235 4.68 -8.63 -8.44
C GLY A 235 4.38 -8.62 -6.93
N CYS A 236 4.27 -7.45 -6.32
CA CYS A 236 4.00 -7.28 -4.89
C CYS A 236 2.52 -6.98 -4.58
N HIS A 237 1.83 -6.23 -5.45
CA HIS A 237 0.45 -5.80 -5.22
C HIS A 237 -0.63 -6.75 -5.77
N SER A 238 -0.31 -8.03 -6.00
CA SER A 238 -1.19 -9.02 -6.67
C SER A 238 -1.73 -10.13 -5.77
N ARG A 239 -1.44 -10.15 -4.46
CA ARG A 239 -1.90 -11.21 -3.56
C ARG A 239 -3.00 -10.72 -2.63
N SER A 240 -3.86 -11.68 -2.21
CA SER A 240 -4.83 -11.48 -1.12
C SER A 240 -5.62 -10.18 -1.27
N SER A 241 -6.24 -10.03 -2.44
CA SER A 241 -7.07 -8.85 -2.73
C SER A 241 -6.30 -7.52 -2.72
N ARG A 242 -5.06 -7.53 -3.14
CA ARG A 242 -4.23 -6.33 -3.24
C ARG A 242 -4.65 -5.43 -4.42
N ILE A 243 -4.19 -4.20 -4.37
CA ILE A 243 -4.60 -3.09 -5.24
C ILE A 243 -4.53 -3.42 -6.73
N SER A 244 -3.46 -4.08 -7.22
CA SER A 244 -3.33 -4.37 -8.66
C SER A 244 -4.37 -5.37 -9.15
N THR A 245 -4.71 -6.41 -8.39
CA THR A 245 -5.76 -7.36 -8.76
C THR A 245 -7.13 -6.70 -8.74
N ASN A 246 -7.40 -5.83 -7.75
CA ASN A 246 -8.65 -5.07 -7.68
C ASN A 246 -8.79 -4.12 -8.88
N TYR A 247 -7.73 -3.36 -9.20
CA TYR A 247 -7.68 -2.44 -10.32
C TYR A 247 -7.98 -3.12 -11.65
N MET A 248 -7.46 -4.34 -11.84
CA MET A 248 -7.74 -5.22 -12.99
C MET A 248 -9.09 -5.94 -12.90
N GLY A 249 -9.84 -5.79 -11.82
CA GLY A 249 -11.16 -6.41 -11.62
C GLY A 249 -11.17 -7.84 -11.09
N TRP A 250 -10.07 -8.33 -10.56
CA TRP A 250 -9.91 -9.71 -10.11
C TRP A 250 -9.87 -9.84 -8.60
N GLN A 251 -10.77 -10.66 -8.05
CA GLN A 251 -10.83 -11.00 -6.63
C GLN A 251 -10.31 -12.43 -6.41
N GLU A 252 -9.44 -12.62 -5.43
CA GLU A 252 -8.94 -13.92 -4.99
C GLU A 252 -10.08 -14.81 -4.44
N THR A 253 -9.99 -16.11 -4.67
CA THR A 253 -10.91 -17.13 -4.18
C THR A 253 -10.15 -18.24 -3.46
N LEU A 254 -10.86 -19.13 -2.73
CA LEU A 254 -10.28 -20.34 -2.14
C LEU A 254 -10.25 -21.53 -3.11
N LEU A 255 -10.68 -21.35 -4.35
CA LEU A 255 -10.67 -22.43 -5.34
C LEU A 255 -9.25 -22.86 -5.68
N ASN A 256 -9.06 -24.17 -5.87
CA ASN A 256 -7.86 -24.70 -6.48
C ASN A 256 -7.94 -24.58 -8.02
N LYS A 257 -6.79 -24.53 -8.69
CA LYS A 257 -6.73 -24.41 -10.17
C LYS A 257 -7.49 -25.52 -10.90
N ASP A 258 -7.57 -26.72 -10.31
CA ASP A 258 -8.26 -27.88 -10.92
C ASP A 258 -9.79 -27.80 -10.77
N GLU A 259 -10.31 -26.91 -9.94
CA GLU A 259 -11.74 -26.65 -9.74
C GLU A 259 -12.29 -25.61 -10.72
N VAL A 260 -11.41 -24.94 -11.49
CA VAL A 260 -11.80 -23.91 -12.43
C VAL A 260 -12.38 -24.52 -13.71
N ILE A 261 -13.69 -24.45 -13.85
CA ILE A 261 -14.43 -24.90 -15.04
C ILE A 261 -14.61 -23.75 -16.02
N ASP A 262 -15.07 -22.60 -15.55
CA ASP A 262 -15.33 -21.41 -16.37
C ASP A 262 -14.10 -20.51 -16.44
N LYS A 263 -13.32 -20.63 -17.52
CA LYS A 263 -12.12 -19.81 -17.76
C LYS A 263 -12.42 -18.36 -18.17
N THR A 264 -13.67 -18.00 -18.39
CA THR A 264 -14.05 -16.61 -18.70
C THR A 264 -14.31 -15.80 -17.45
N ALA A 265 -14.87 -16.44 -16.42
CA ALA A 265 -15.14 -15.82 -15.11
C ALA A 265 -13.99 -15.95 -14.12
N TYR A 266 -13.06 -16.88 -14.35
CA TYR A 266 -11.93 -17.15 -13.46
C TYR A 266 -10.60 -17.13 -14.18
N LYS A 267 -9.55 -16.71 -13.45
CA LYS A 267 -8.16 -16.67 -13.91
C LYS A 267 -7.24 -17.28 -12.86
N VAL A 268 -6.31 -18.10 -13.32
CA VAL A 268 -5.21 -18.61 -12.49
C VAL A 268 -3.98 -17.75 -12.77
N PHE A 269 -3.40 -17.15 -11.73
CA PHE A 269 -2.19 -16.37 -11.84
C PHE A 269 -0.92 -17.22 -11.65
N GLU A 270 0.25 -16.62 -11.77
CA GLU A 270 1.56 -17.30 -11.74
C GLU A 270 1.80 -18.05 -10.41
N ASP A 271 1.29 -17.53 -9.30
CA ASP A 271 1.37 -18.14 -7.97
C ASP A 271 0.31 -19.24 -7.73
N GLU A 272 -0.32 -19.73 -8.81
CA GLU A 272 -1.35 -20.78 -8.85
C GLU A 272 -2.66 -20.44 -8.14
N ARG A 273 -2.83 -19.24 -7.63
CA ARG A 273 -4.07 -18.77 -7.01
C ARG A 273 -5.13 -18.48 -8.05
N VAL A 274 -6.37 -18.76 -7.68
CA VAL A 274 -7.55 -18.59 -8.53
C VAL A 274 -8.27 -17.30 -8.18
N TYR A 275 -8.55 -16.51 -9.19
CA TYR A 275 -9.26 -15.25 -9.07
C TYR A 275 -10.54 -15.26 -9.88
N ARG A 276 -11.58 -14.61 -9.36
CA ARG A 276 -12.86 -14.41 -10.03
C ARG A 276 -12.97 -12.96 -10.50
N TYR A 277 -13.47 -12.75 -11.72
CA TYR A 277 -13.73 -11.41 -12.24
C TYR A 277 -14.94 -10.77 -11.57
N ARG A 278 -14.78 -9.52 -11.10
CA ARG A 278 -15.82 -8.72 -10.41
C ARG A 278 -16.12 -7.40 -11.12
N GLY A 279 -15.25 -6.96 -12.00
CA GLY A 279 -15.32 -5.67 -12.69
C GLY A 279 -14.09 -4.82 -12.39
N GLU A 280 -13.47 -4.33 -13.45
CA GLU A 280 -12.26 -3.51 -13.40
C GLU A 280 -12.56 -2.04 -13.06
N ASP A 281 -11.54 -1.33 -12.56
CA ASP A 281 -11.58 0.12 -12.35
C ASP A 281 -11.78 0.86 -13.68
N VAL A 282 -12.55 1.92 -13.67
CA VAL A 282 -12.84 2.72 -14.89
C VAL A 282 -11.57 3.33 -15.51
N HIS A 283 -10.54 3.60 -14.72
CA HIS A 283 -9.27 4.12 -15.21
C HIS A 283 -8.46 3.01 -15.88
N HIS A 284 -8.44 1.79 -15.31
CA HIS A 284 -7.85 0.62 -15.93
C HIS A 284 -8.52 0.29 -17.28
N ALA A 285 -9.85 0.29 -17.33
CA ALA A 285 -10.61 0.09 -18.54
C ALA A 285 -10.31 1.10 -19.66
N LYS A 286 -9.76 2.28 -19.29
CA LYS A 286 -9.29 3.30 -20.24
C LYS A 286 -7.82 3.12 -20.62
N GLY A 287 -7.10 2.20 -20.01
CA GLY A 287 -5.69 1.93 -20.24
C GLY A 287 -4.73 2.78 -19.43
N LEU A 288 -5.20 3.43 -18.36
CA LEU A 288 -4.33 4.14 -17.43
C LEU A 288 -3.59 3.14 -16.54
N LEU A 289 -2.30 3.40 -16.35
CA LEU A 289 -1.42 2.62 -15.49
C LEU A 289 -1.37 3.20 -14.07
N CYS A 290 -0.87 2.42 -13.12
CA CYS A 290 -0.61 2.85 -11.75
C CYS A 290 0.18 4.17 -11.72
N ILE A 291 1.25 4.24 -12.52
CA ILE A 291 2.13 5.42 -12.62
C ILE A 291 1.50 6.64 -13.29
N ASP A 292 0.35 6.52 -13.96
CA ASP A 292 -0.35 7.67 -14.52
C ASP A 292 -0.93 8.56 -13.43
N CYS A 293 -1.22 7.95 -12.28
CA CYS A 293 -1.69 8.62 -11.06
C CYS A 293 -0.57 8.78 -10.03
N HIS A 294 0.14 7.69 -9.70
CA HIS A 294 1.20 7.69 -8.70
C HIS A 294 2.53 8.16 -9.30
N SER A 295 2.97 9.33 -8.85
CA SER A 295 4.23 9.93 -9.31
C SER A 295 5.44 9.33 -8.58
N SER A 296 6.64 9.65 -9.07
CA SER A 296 7.90 9.29 -8.41
C SER A 296 8.02 9.87 -6.99
N HIS A 297 7.45 11.05 -6.75
CA HIS A 297 7.41 11.69 -5.43
C HIS A 297 6.69 10.84 -4.38
N GLU A 298 5.62 10.13 -4.77
CA GLU A 298 4.94 9.18 -3.89
C GLU A 298 5.64 7.82 -3.84
N VAL A 299 5.95 7.26 -5.01
CA VAL A 299 6.44 5.88 -5.14
C VAL A 299 7.84 5.70 -4.53
N MET A 300 8.74 6.67 -4.72
CA MET A 300 10.06 6.66 -4.09
C MET A 300 10.07 7.29 -2.68
N GLY A 301 8.97 7.95 -2.29
CA GLY A 301 8.85 8.66 -1.02
C GLY A 301 9.47 10.05 -1.04
N ASP A 302 9.28 10.78 0.04
CA ASP A 302 9.75 12.16 0.27
C ASP A 302 10.90 12.25 1.30
N GLY A 303 11.45 11.10 1.70
CA GLY A 303 12.49 10.98 2.74
C GLY A 303 11.96 10.90 4.16
N LYS A 304 10.64 10.98 4.36
CA LYS A 304 10.02 10.78 5.66
C LYS A 304 9.56 9.34 5.81
N SER A 305 9.53 8.88 7.06
CA SER A 305 8.97 7.58 7.42
C SER A 305 7.50 7.74 7.79
N TYR A 306 6.65 7.03 7.09
CA TYR A 306 5.21 6.98 7.35
C TYR A 306 4.81 5.64 7.96
N LEU A 307 3.73 5.66 8.75
CA LEU A 307 3.19 4.44 9.36
C LEU A 307 2.23 3.73 8.40
N HIS A 308 1.38 4.48 7.73
CA HIS A 308 0.34 3.95 6.87
C HIS A 308 0.29 4.67 5.52
N GLU A 309 -0.39 4.04 4.54
CA GLU A 309 -0.48 4.53 3.16
C GLU A 309 -1.20 5.87 3.03
N GLU A 310 -2.18 6.15 3.86
CA GLU A 310 -2.93 7.39 3.81
C GLU A 310 -2.10 8.63 4.18
N ASP A 311 -0.99 8.42 4.91
CA ASP A 311 -0.02 9.49 5.19
C ASP A 311 1.04 9.62 4.09
N ALA A 312 1.31 8.54 3.36
CA ALA A 312 2.33 8.49 2.31
C ALA A 312 1.79 8.91 0.94
N VAL A 313 0.54 8.56 0.62
CA VAL A 313 -0.12 8.90 -0.65
C VAL A 313 -0.83 10.25 -0.51
N LYS A 314 -0.40 11.22 -1.32
CA LYS A 314 -0.89 12.60 -1.29
C LYS A 314 -1.90 12.91 -2.39
N LEU A 315 -1.88 12.13 -3.46
CA LEU A 315 -2.79 12.30 -4.57
C LEU A 315 -4.23 12.01 -4.16
N ALA A 316 -5.12 12.95 -4.44
CA ALA A 316 -6.56 12.81 -4.23
C ALA A 316 -7.34 12.84 -5.55
N CYS A 317 -8.50 12.20 -5.58
CA CYS A 317 -9.39 12.24 -6.76
C CYS A 317 -9.68 13.69 -7.22
N ALA A 318 -9.78 14.62 -6.26
CA ALA A 318 -10.08 16.02 -6.51
C ALA A 318 -8.95 16.79 -7.22
N ASP A 319 -7.70 16.29 -7.20
CA ASP A 319 -6.59 16.92 -7.91
C ASP A 319 -6.76 16.84 -9.44
N CYS A 320 -7.40 15.76 -9.90
CA CYS A 320 -7.78 15.61 -11.29
C CYS A 320 -9.27 15.94 -11.53
N HIS A 321 -10.17 15.49 -10.66
CA HIS A 321 -11.61 15.70 -10.77
C HIS A 321 -12.06 16.88 -9.90
N PHE A 322 -11.56 18.06 -10.19
CA PHE A 322 -11.86 19.29 -9.44
C PHE A 322 -13.27 19.85 -9.75
N LYS A 323 -13.80 20.64 -8.85
CA LYS A 323 -15.10 21.32 -9.00
C LYS A 323 -14.95 22.67 -9.71
N ASP A 324 -14.14 23.53 -9.16
CA ASP A 324 -13.95 24.91 -9.63
C ASP A 324 -12.67 25.05 -10.47
N GLU A 325 -11.59 25.54 -9.89
CA GLU A 325 -10.30 25.70 -10.55
C GLU A 325 -9.28 24.69 -10.00
N PRO A 326 -8.49 24.04 -10.86
CA PRO A 326 -7.48 23.09 -10.41
C PRO A 326 -6.24 23.80 -9.84
N ALA A 327 -5.53 23.12 -8.96
CA ALA A 327 -4.19 23.53 -8.60
C ALA A 327 -3.23 23.29 -9.78
N THR A 328 -2.51 24.31 -10.22
CA THR A 328 -1.67 24.25 -11.42
C THR A 328 -0.28 24.83 -11.20
N LEU A 329 0.64 24.48 -12.09
CA LEU A 329 1.98 25.08 -12.21
C LEU A 329 2.39 25.18 -13.68
N ASN A 330 3.40 25.99 -13.96
CA ASN A 330 4.01 26.13 -15.27
C ASN A 330 5.29 25.27 -15.37
N TYR A 331 5.79 25.08 -16.58
CA TYR A 331 7.02 24.32 -16.85
C TYR A 331 8.25 24.80 -16.08
N ASP A 332 8.42 26.14 -15.95
CA ASP A 332 9.52 26.77 -15.23
C ASP A 332 9.47 26.60 -13.70
N GLN A 333 8.38 26.02 -13.19
CA GLN A 333 8.18 25.73 -11.77
C GLN A 333 8.39 24.23 -11.45
N LEU A 334 8.74 23.42 -12.45
CA LEU A 334 9.04 22.00 -12.23
C LEU A 334 10.31 21.84 -11.37
N ASP A 335 10.27 20.93 -10.43
CA ASP A 335 11.46 20.46 -9.75
C ASP A 335 12.35 19.62 -10.68
N ALA A 336 13.59 19.34 -10.25
CA ALA A 336 14.58 18.66 -11.09
C ALA A 336 14.12 17.25 -11.51
N GLU A 337 13.49 16.51 -10.62
CA GLU A 337 12.97 15.16 -10.90
C GLU A 337 11.83 15.19 -11.90
N SER A 338 10.85 16.08 -11.69
CA SER A 338 9.73 16.26 -12.60
C SER A 338 10.19 16.72 -13.98
N LEU A 339 11.21 17.59 -14.04
CA LEU A 339 11.82 18.04 -15.29
C LEU A 339 12.50 16.89 -16.03
N LEU A 340 13.22 16.01 -15.33
CA LEU A 340 13.82 14.81 -15.91
C LEU A 340 12.73 13.92 -16.50
N VAL A 341 11.65 13.64 -15.78
CA VAL A 341 10.53 12.83 -16.28
C VAL A 341 9.91 13.48 -17.52
N PHE A 342 9.69 14.79 -17.50
CA PHE A 342 9.14 15.54 -18.63
C PHE A 342 10.03 15.41 -19.87
N MET A 343 11.34 15.57 -19.74
CA MET A 343 12.30 15.44 -20.82
C MET A 343 12.43 14.01 -21.34
N HIS A 344 12.50 13.03 -20.46
CA HIS A 344 12.65 11.61 -20.83
C HIS A 344 11.45 11.03 -21.58
N ARG A 345 10.27 11.63 -21.36
CA ARG A 345 9.06 11.21 -22.05
C ARG A 345 8.73 12.07 -23.26
N ASP A 346 9.65 12.97 -23.66
CA ASP A 346 9.53 13.86 -24.82
C ASP A 346 8.19 14.63 -24.85
N TYR A 347 7.76 15.14 -23.66
CA TYR A 347 6.53 15.91 -23.61
C TYR A 347 6.71 17.29 -24.25
N GLU A 348 5.87 17.61 -25.26
CA GLU A 348 5.92 18.84 -26.04
C GLU A 348 4.97 19.95 -25.49
N HIS A 349 4.79 20.04 -24.17
CA HIS A 349 3.77 20.91 -23.57
C HIS A 349 4.37 21.97 -22.63
N GLN A 350 5.57 22.47 -22.94
CA GLN A 350 6.28 23.46 -22.12
C GLN A 350 5.53 24.80 -21.99
N ASP A 351 4.67 25.11 -22.97
CA ASP A 351 3.81 26.29 -23.03
C ASP A 351 2.50 26.15 -22.23
N LYS A 352 2.19 24.96 -21.71
CA LYS A 352 0.93 24.64 -21.04
C LYS A 352 1.09 24.53 -19.54
N LYS A 353 0.01 24.84 -18.83
CA LYS A 353 -0.08 24.57 -17.39
C LYS A 353 -0.32 23.09 -17.15
N MET A 354 0.31 22.55 -16.11
CA MET A 354 0.13 21.21 -15.61
C MET A 354 -0.64 21.23 -14.29
N LEU A 355 -1.30 20.14 -13.93
CA LEU A 355 -1.86 19.96 -12.61
C LEU A 355 -0.75 19.69 -11.59
N LYS A 356 -1.06 19.97 -10.33
CA LYS A 356 -0.25 19.58 -9.17
C LYS A 356 -1.15 19.06 -8.06
N VAL A 357 -0.61 18.20 -7.23
CA VAL A 357 -1.30 17.71 -6.04
C VAL A 357 -1.53 18.85 -5.06
N SER A 358 -2.73 18.94 -4.51
CA SER A 358 -3.12 20.06 -3.66
C SER A 358 -2.45 20.02 -2.29
N GLU A 359 -2.15 18.85 -1.75
CA GLU A 359 -1.62 18.68 -0.41
C GLU A 359 -0.13 19.07 -0.32
N ASP A 360 0.73 18.44 -1.12
CA ASP A 360 2.19 18.61 -1.07
C ASP A 360 2.77 19.37 -2.27
N GLN A 361 1.91 19.77 -3.22
CA GLN A 361 2.25 20.59 -4.38
C GLN A 361 3.13 19.91 -5.43
N HIS A 362 3.36 18.59 -5.37
CA HIS A 362 4.17 17.92 -6.39
C HIS A 362 3.49 17.93 -7.76
N PRO A 363 4.26 18.07 -8.86
CA PRO A 363 3.73 18.16 -10.20
C PRO A 363 3.15 16.84 -10.74
N LEU A 364 2.04 16.94 -11.47
CA LEU A 364 1.50 15.85 -12.29
C LEU A 364 1.92 16.09 -13.75
N VAL A 365 3.17 15.78 -14.08
CA VAL A 365 3.84 16.16 -15.32
C VAL A 365 3.22 15.60 -16.61
N ASN A 366 2.39 14.57 -16.49
CA ASN A 366 1.64 13.99 -17.61
C ASN A 366 0.25 14.61 -17.79
N THR A 367 -0.05 15.72 -17.11
CA THR A 367 -1.31 16.47 -17.26
C THR A 367 -1.05 17.84 -17.87
N PHE A 368 -2.02 18.36 -18.61
CA PHE A 368 -1.93 19.70 -19.16
C PHE A 368 -3.30 20.31 -19.43
N ILE A 369 -3.36 21.64 -19.45
CA ILE A 369 -4.55 22.41 -19.80
C ILE A 369 -4.36 22.96 -21.23
N ASP A 370 -5.33 22.69 -22.09
CA ASP A 370 -5.28 23.17 -23.48
C ASP A 370 -5.88 24.59 -23.62
N GLU A 371 -5.86 25.09 -24.85
CA GLU A 371 -6.33 26.44 -25.21
C GLU A 371 -7.85 26.64 -24.95
N ASN A 372 -8.61 25.55 -24.86
CA ASN A 372 -10.05 25.58 -24.56
C ASN A 372 -10.35 25.48 -23.05
N ASN A 373 -9.32 25.51 -22.19
CA ASN A 373 -9.39 25.21 -20.76
C ASN A 373 -9.87 23.78 -20.46
N GLU A 374 -9.69 22.85 -21.39
CA GLU A 374 -9.91 21.42 -21.13
C GLU A 374 -8.64 20.79 -20.54
N VAL A 375 -8.81 19.97 -19.53
CA VAL A 375 -7.69 19.31 -18.85
C VAL A 375 -7.54 17.88 -19.35
N TYR A 376 -6.32 17.53 -19.67
CA TYR A 376 -5.98 16.23 -20.21
C TYR A 376 -4.87 15.56 -19.43
N LEU A 377 -4.90 14.25 -19.41
CA LEU A 377 -3.80 13.39 -18.95
C LEU A 377 -3.26 12.62 -20.17
N LEU A 378 -1.94 12.56 -20.29
CA LEU A 378 -1.23 11.71 -21.24
C LEU A 378 -0.86 10.40 -20.56
N GLY A 379 -1.32 9.28 -21.12
CA GLY A 379 -0.92 7.96 -20.66
C GLY A 379 0.59 7.77 -20.80
N LYS A 380 1.28 7.48 -19.70
CA LYS A 380 2.74 7.33 -19.69
C LYS A 380 3.24 6.16 -20.52
N LYS A 381 2.41 5.17 -20.82
CA LYS A 381 2.75 4.02 -21.66
C LYS A 381 2.71 4.33 -23.14
N ASP A 382 1.68 5.01 -23.60
CA ASP A 382 1.32 5.09 -25.02
C ASP A 382 1.14 6.52 -25.53
N GLY A 383 1.28 7.53 -24.67
CA GLY A 383 1.06 8.95 -25.00
C GLY A 383 -0.39 9.30 -25.32
N LYS A 384 -1.33 8.37 -25.07
CA LYS A 384 -2.75 8.60 -25.38
C LYS A 384 -3.32 9.71 -24.53
N LYS A 385 -4.06 10.60 -25.19
CA LYS A 385 -4.70 11.75 -24.54
C LYS A 385 -6.03 11.34 -23.93
N HIS A 386 -6.18 11.54 -22.61
CA HIS A 386 -7.39 11.27 -21.86
C HIS A 386 -7.97 12.58 -21.32
N LEU A 387 -9.20 12.91 -21.71
CA LEU A 387 -9.90 14.07 -21.18
C LEU A 387 -10.25 13.83 -19.71
N ILE A 388 -9.78 14.69 -18.82
CA ILE A 388 -10.15 14.72 -17.41
C ILE A 388 -11.48 15.44 -17.26
N LYS A 389 -12.45 14.78 -16.65
CA LYS A 389 -13.77 15.36 -16.41
C LYS A 389 -13.82 16.05 -15.07
N LYS A 390 -14.32 17.29 -15.05
CA LYS A 390 -14.65 17.98 -13.80
C LYS A 390 -15.74 17.22 -13.03
N GLN A 391 -15.83 17.48 -11.73
CA GLN A 391 -16.96 17.00 -10.93
C GLN A 391 -18.26 17.51 -11.53
N SER A 392 -19.26 16.64 -11.60
CA SER A 392 -20.61 17.01 -12.00
C SER A 392 -21.28 17.85 -10.92
N ASP A 393 -22.11 18.81 -11.31
CA ASP A 393 -23.01 19.53 -10.35
C ASP A 393 -23.94 18.57 -9.61
N LEU A 394 -24.18 17.38 -10.17
CA LEU A 394 -24.93 16.30 -9.52
C LEU A 394 -24.11 15.56 -8.45
N CYS A 395 -22.79 15.73 -8.43
CA CYS A 395 -21.94 15.28 -7.33
C CYS A 395 -22.12 16.22 -6.13
N ALA A 396 -23.39 16.46 -5.80
CA ALA A 396 -23.79 17.32 -4.71
C ALA A 396 -23.42 16.64 -3.39
N ARG A 397 -22.26 16.95 -2.89
CA ARG A 397 -21.96 16.81 -1.47
C ARG A 397 -22.69 17.94 -0.73
N ASP A 398 -24.01 18.03 -0.95
CA ASP A 398 -24.88 18.93 -0.17
C ASP A 398 -24.85 18.49 1.31
N GLU A 399 -25.39 19.26 2.22
CA GLU A 399 -25.24 19.10 3.68
C GLU A 399 -25.30 17.65 4.19
N ALA A 400 -26.11 16.80 3.55
CA ALA A 400 -26.29 15.41 3.97
C ALA A 400 -25.04 14.51 3.74
N HIS A 401 -24.24 14.80 2.71
CA HIS A 401 -23.13 13.91 2.28
C HIS A 401 -21.78 14.61 2.20
N GLN A 402 -21.60 15.76 2.84
CA GLN A 402 -20.35 16.53 2.81
C GLN A 402 -19.15 15.74 3.33
N SER A 403 -19.37 14.83 4.27
CA SER A 403 -18.33 14.00 4.88
C SER A 403 -17.99 12.72 4.10
N LEU A 404 -18.71 12.39 3.02
CA LEU A 404 -18.42 11.19 2.23
C LEU A 404 -17.16 11.39 1.37
N SER A 405 -16.23 10.44 1.38
CA SER A 405 -15.14 10.39 0.40
C SER A 405 -15.67 10.03 -1.00
N CYS A 406 -14.92 10.36 -2.05
CA CYS A 406 -15.29 9.97 -3.40
C CYS A 406 -15.41 8.44 -3.54
N ALA A 407 -14.49 7.71 -2.93
CA ALA A 407 -14.46 6.25 -2.93
C ALA A 407 -15.69 5.63 -2.25
N SER A 408 -16.30 6.29 -1.25
CA SER A 408 -17.54 5.82 -0.62
C SER A 408 -18.71 5.71 -1.61
N CYS A 409 -18.73 6.59 -2.63
CA CYS A 409 -19.78 6.60 -3.66
C CYS A 409 -19.38 5.82 -4.91
N HIS A 410 -18.11 5.87 -5.30
CA HIS A 410 -17.63 5.37 -6.59
C HIS A 410 -16.99 3.98 -6.54
N SER A 411 -16.74 3.37 -5.38
CA SER A 411 -16.23 1.99 -5.32
C SER A 411 -17.34 0.99 -5.67
N GLN A 412 -17.11 0.17 -6.69
CA GLN A 412 -18.03 -0.88 -7.11
C GLN A 412 -18.06 -2.03 -6.10
N TRP A 413 -16.90 -2.42 -5.63
CA TRP A 413 -16.71 -3.49 -4.68
C TRP A 413 -15.40 -3.27 -3.90
N ALA A 414 -15.30 -3.91 -2.76
CA ALA A 414 -14.06 -4.05 -2.01
C ALA A 414 -13.86 -5.53 -1.64
N PRO A 415 -12.61 -6.01 -1.58
CA PRO A 415 -12.32 -7.34 -1.11
C PRO A 415 -12.60 -7.44 0.40
N ARG A 416 -12.99 -8.65 0.83
CA ARG A 416 -13.26 -8.99 2.23
C ARG A 416 -12.57 -10.30 2.55
N CYS A 417 -11.76 -10.32 3.62
CA CYS A 417 -11.19 -11.54 4.18
C CYS A 417 -12.04 -11.92 5.39
N ILE A 418 -12.66 -13.10 5.33
CA ILE A 418 -13.60 -13.54 6.35
C ILE A 418 -12.95 -14.62 7.21
N GLY A 419 -12.68 -14.28 8.47
CA GLY A 419 -12.13 -15.18 9.47
C GLY A 419 -10.76 -15.77 9.11
N CYS A 420 -9.77 -15.52 9.96
CA CYS A 420 -8.47 -16.18 9.87
C CYS A 420 -8.19 -16.84 11.21
N HIS A 421 -7.68 -18.06 11.17
CA HIS A 421 -7.18 -18.76 12.33
C HIS A 421 -5.70 -19.06 12.14
N ASN A 422 -4.86 -18.57 13.06
CA ASN A 422 -3.42 -18.66 12.99
C ASN A 422 -2.89 -19.60 14.07
N THR A 423 -2.16 -20.64 13.65
CA THR A 423 -1.50 -21.61 14.53
C THR A 423 -0.04 -21.78 14.14
N TYR A 424 0.82 -22.03 15.12
CA TYR A 424 2.23 -22.31 14.84
C TYR A 424 2.48 -23.82 14.83
N GLU A 425 3.04 -24.32 13.74
CA GLU A 425 3.38 -25.74 13.53
C GLU A 425 4.89 -25.94 13.74
N ASP A 426 5.29 -26.26 14.97
CA ASP A 426 6.68 -26.29 15.44
C ASP A 426 7.61 -27.27 14.68
N LYS A 427 7.06 -28.34 14.11
CA LYS A 427 7.78 -29.40 13.38
C LYS A 427 7.71 -29.29 11.86
N LYS A 428 6.82 -28.44 11.35
CA LYS A 428 6.64 -28.28 9.91
C LYS A 428 7.76 -27.42 9.32
N GLN A 429 8.23 -27.78 8.13
CA GLN A 429 9.12 -26.92 7.36
C GLN A 429 8.35 -25.74 6.81
N GLY A 430 8.79 -24.55 7.18
CA GLY A 430 8.34 -23.28 6.63
C GLY A 430 9.44 -22.60 5.81
N TYR A 431 9.06 -21.52 5.14
CA TYR A 431 9.98 -20.69 4.40
C TYR A 431 10.03 -19.29 5.04
N ASP A 432 11.21 -18.87 5.42
CA ASP A 432 11.47 -17.50 5.88
C ASP A 432 11.58 -16.60 4.66
N LEU A 433 10.57 -15.76 4.47
CA LEU A 433 10.44 -14.90 3.30
C LEU A 433 11.44 -13.73 3.32
N LEU A 434 11.90 -13.31 4.50
CA LEU A 434 12.89 -12.23 4.65
C LEU A 434 14.29 -12.72 4.33
N ASP A 435 14.70 -13.82 4.97
CA ASP A 435 16.03 -14.39 4.79
C ASP A 435 16.13 -15.31 3.55
N LYS A 436 15.00 -15.63 2.92
CA LYS A 436 14.86 -16.53 1.75
C LYS A 436 15.49 -17.90 2.00
N LYS A 437 15.14 -18.53 3.12
CA LYS A 437 15.65 -19.86 3.53
C LYS A 437 14.57 -20.71 4.19
N PHE A 438 14.73 -22.02 4.10
CA PHE A 438 13.88 -22.96 4.85
C PHE A 438 14.21 -22.91 6.35
N LYS A 439 13.19 -22.99 7.18
CA LYS A 439 13.24 -22.99 8.64
C LYS A 439 12.28 -24.03 9.20
N THR A 440 12.64 -24.71 10.28
CA THR A 440 11.72 -25.55 11.03
C THR A 440 10.85 -24.68 11.93
N GLY A 441 9.54 -24.95 11.93
CA GLY A 441 8.53 -24.13 12.56
C GLY A 441 7.98 -23.08 11.59
N THR A 442 6.67 -23.00 11.49
CA THR A 442 5.99 -22.03 10.63
C THR A 442 4.60 -21.70 11.15
N TRP A 443 4.20 -20.44 10.99
CA TRP A 443 2.80 -20.06 11.15
C TRP A 443 1.99 -20.57 9.96
N ALA A 444 0.84 -21.13 10.24
CA ALA A 444 -0.17 -21.52 9.27
C ALA A 444 -1.41 -20.63 9.46
N GLU A 445 -1.85 -20.02 8.37
CA GLU A 445 -3.06 -19.21 8.33
C GLU A 445 -4.17 -20.01 7.63
N HIS A 446 -5.28 -20.20 8.33
CA HIS A 446 -6.47 -20.86 7.79
C HIS A 446 -7.55 -19.80 7.58
N VAL A 447 -7.75 -19.41 6.34
CA VAL A 447 -8.78 -18.44 5.95
C VAL A 447 -10.11 -19.14 5.80
N PHE A 448 -11.17 -18.55 6.37
CA PHE A 448 -12.52 -19.11 6.28
C PHE A 448 -13.11 -18.90 4.88
N ASP A 449 -13.07 -17.65 4.38
CA ASP A 449 -13.52 -17.33 3.02
C ASP A 449 -12.87 -16.04 2.50
N PHE A 450 -12.83 -15.91 1.17
CA PHE A 450 -12.57 -14.65 0.46
C PHE A 450 -13.83 -14.21 -0.28
N ASP A 451 -14.31 -13.03 0.01
CA ASP A 451 -15.51 -12.45 -0.58
C ASP A 451 -15.25 -11.06 -1.18
N ALA A 452 -16.19 -10.56 -1.95
CA ALA A 452 -16.24 -9.19 -2.42
C ALA A 452 -17.65 -8.68 -2.43
N ASP A 453 -17.84 -7.49 -1.89
CA ASP A 453 -19.12 -6.80 -1.86
C ASP A 453 -18.90 -5.30 -1.85
N LEU A 454 -19.98 -4.53 -1.79
CA LEU A 454 -19.89 -3.11 -1.51
C LEU A 454 -19.09 -2.89 -0.22
N PRO A 455 -18.16 -1.91 -0.21
CA PRO A 455 -17.33 -1.67 0.97
C PRO A 455 -18.19 -1.30 2.19
N ALA A 456 -17.79 -1.79 3.35
CA ALA A 456 -18.27 -1.25 4.61
C ALA A 456 -17.80 0.19 4.78
N MET A 457 -18.55 1.00 5.55
CA MET A 457 -18.23 2.40 5.81
C MET A 457 -17.60 2.56 7.19
N ALA A 458 -16.53 3.33 7.22
CA ALA A 458 -15.84 3.79 8.43
C ALA A 458 -15.96 5.30 8.57
N VAL A 459 -15.79 5.77 9.80
CA VAL A 459 -15.63 7.19 10.11
C VAL A 459 -14.17 7.44 10.46
N ARG A 460 -13.49 8.28 9.67
CA ARG A 460 -12.18 8.83 10.03
C ARG A 460 -12.38 10.15 10.75
N GLU A 461 -11.73 10.31 11.88
CA GLU A 461 -11.74 11.53 12.68
C GLU A 461 -10.39 12.25 12.53
N SER A 462 -10.42 13.48 12.05
CA SER A 462 -9.23 14.33 11.88
C SER A 462 -9.44 15.69 12.53
N GLU A 463 -8.36 16.47 12.64
CA GLU A 463 -8.42 17.86 13.16
C GLU A 463 -9.34 18.78 12.32
N ILE A 464 -9.50 18.49 11.04
CA ILE A 464 -10.35 19.27 10.13
C ILE A 464 -11.79 18.79 10.08
N GLY A 465 -12.13 17.68 10.75
CA GLY A 465 -13.49 17.14 10.81
C GLY A 465 -13.55 15.62 10.64
N LYS A 466 -14.75 15.15 10.27
CA LYS A 466 -15.02 13.72 10.03
C LYS A 466 -15.17 13.45 8.55
N SER A 467 -14.60 12.36 8.06
CA SER A 467 -14.88 11.78 6.75
C SER A 467 -15.46 10.37 6.88
N ILE A 468 -16.31 9.98 5.94
CA ILE A 468 -16.81 8.61 5.82
C ILE A 468 -16.10 7.97 4.63
N GLU A 469 -15.43 6.86 4.89
CA GLU A 469 -14.52 6.21 3.95
C GLU A 469 -14.85 4.71 3.82
N PRO A 470 -14.50 4.07 2.69
CA PRO A 470 -14.54 2.64 2.59
C PRO A 470 -13.59 1.98 3.58
N ALA A 471 -13.99 0.83 4.10
CA ALA A 471 -13.15 0.01 4.95
C ALA A 471 -13.33 -1.48 4.68
N ILE A 472 -12.32 -2.25 5.02
CA ILE A 472 -12.33 -3.71 4.97
C ILE A 472 -12.37 -4.24 6.40
N PRO A 473 -13.37 -5.06 6.76
CA PRO A 473 -13.36 -5.81 8.02
C PRO A 473 -12.49 -7.06 7.93
N GLY A 474 -11.91 -7.49 9.07
CA GLY A 474 -11.38 -8.82 9.29
C GLY A 474 -10.05 -9.14 8.60
N MET A 475 -8.88 -8.86 9.26
CA MET A 475 -7.59 -9.37 8.82
C MET A 475 -7.14 -10.58 9.64
N ILE A 476 -6.79 -10.39 10.92
CA ILE A 476 -6.43 -11.49 11.83
C ILE A 476 -7.54 -11.59 12.87
N MET A 477 -8.26 -12.70 12.89
CA MET A 477 -9.40 -12.90 13.78
C MET A 477 -9.03 -13.71 15.01
N THR A 478 -8.19 -14.73 14.83
CA THR A 478 -7.84 -15.68 15.90
C THR A 478 -6.37 -16.06 15.84
N ILE A 479 -5.70 -16.05 16.99
CA ILE A 479 -4.30 -16.47 17.14
C ILE A 479 -4.24 -17.45 18.33
N ASP A 480 -3.75 -18.66 18.08
CA ASP A 480 -3.46 -19.62 19.13
C ASP A 480 -2.03 -19.43 19.64
N HIS A 481 -1.91 -18.70 20.76
CA HIS A 481 -0.63 -18.36 21.37
C HIS A 481 0.07 -19.56 22.01
N ASP A 482 -0.65 -20.60 22.41
CA ASP A 482 -0.07 -21.76 23.08
C ASP A 482 0.74 -22.64 22.11
N THR A 483 0.56 -22.46 20.82
CA THR A 483 1.29 -23.17 19.78
C THR A 483 2.73 -22.68 19.57
N HIS A 484 3.06 -21.46 20.01
CA HIS A 484 4.40 -20.88 19.87
C HIS A 484 5.09 -20.70 21.22
N GLU A 485 6.24 -21.38 21.42
CA GLU A 485 6.94 -21.44 22.72
C GLU A 485 7.34 -20.08 23.32
N LYS A 486 7.69 -19.10 22.45
CA LYS A 486 8.10 -17.74 22.85
C LYS A 486 6.93 -16.79 23.08
N SER A 487 5.69 -17.22 22.91
CA SER A 487 4.54 -16.34 23.09
C SER A 487 4.42 -15.90 24.56
N VAL A 488 4.32 -14.58 24.74
CA VAL A 488 4.10 -13.98 26.06
C VAL A 488 2.64 -14.06 26.49
N GLN A 489 1.72 -14.06 25.53
CA GLN A 489 0.31 -14.32 25.74
C GLN A 489 0.06 -15.83 25.83
N LYS A 490 -1.05 -16.22 26.46
CA LYS A 490 -1.50 -17.60 26.61
C LYS A 490 -2.94 -17.75 26.16
N GLY A 491 -3.26 -18.97 25.70
CA GLY A 491 -4.57 -19.26 25.15
C GLY A 491 -4.78 -18.65 23.77
N GLU A 492 -6.03 -18.41 23.44
CA GLU A 492 -6.43 -17.92 22.14
C GLU A 492 -6.84 -16.42 22.22
N SER A 493 -6.29 -15.60 21.34
CA SER A 493 -6.75 -14.22 21.11
C SER A 493 -7.72 -14.19 19.95
N PHE A 494 -8.75 -13.36 20.07
CA PHE A 494 -9.73 -13.11 19.02
C PHE A 494 -9.94 -11.61 18.83
N TYR A 495 -9.77 -11.14 17.60
CA TYR A 495 -9.97 -9.74 17.22
C TYR A 495 -10.77 -9.66 15.93
N ARG A 496 -11.65 -8.65 15.85
CA ARG A 496 -12.22 -8.19 14.59
C ARG A 496 -11.47 -6.95 14.16
N LEU A 497 -10.49 -7.13 13.28
CA LEU A 497 -9.68 -6.05 12.76
C LEU A 497 -10.32 -5.46 11.50
N TYR A 498 -10.16 -4.18 11.31
CA TYR A 498 -10.50 -3.49 10.08
C TYR A 498 -9.53 -2.36 9.78
N ALA A 499 -9.45 -2.00 8.50
CA ALA A 499 -8.61 -0.94 8.00
C ALA A 499 -9.41 -0.02 7.06
N ALA A 500 -9.06 1.24 7.04
CA ALA A 500 -9.42 2.11 5.92
C ALA A 500 -8.91 1.47 4.61
N ASN A 501 -9.62 1.66 3.52
CA ASN A 501 -9.29 1.03 2.25
C ASN A 501 -9.62 1.94 1.07
N ALA A 502 -8.65 2.10 0.16
CA ALA A 502 -8.88 2.62 -1.18
C ALA A 502 -8.95 1.43 -2.16
N PRO A 503 -10.15 0.90 -2.50
CA PRO A 503 -10.26 -0.41 -3.15
C PRO A 503 -9.72 -0.45 -4.57
N HIS A 504 -9.56 0.68 -5.26
CA HIS A 504 -9.19 0.77 -6.69
C HIS A 504 -10.15 -0.02 -7.60
N THR A 505 -11.44 0.15 -7.34
CA THR A 505 -12.55 -0.44 -8.11
C THR A 505 -13.54 0.64 -8.53
N THR A 506 -13.02 1.77 -8.96
CA THR A 506 -13.82 2.97 -9.26
C THR A 506 -14.76 2.73 -10.43
N ALA A 507 -16.04 3.05 -10.25
CA ALA A 507 -17.04 3.08 -11.31
C ALA A 507 -17.39 4.50 -11.74
N LYS A 508 -17.85 4.62 -12.98
CA LYS A 508 -18.48 5.86 -13.46
C LYS A 508 -19.81 6.10 -12.77
N GLU A 509 -20.56 5.04 -12.60
CA GLU A 509 -21.85 5.05 -11.90
C GLU A 509 -21.62 5.15 -10.39
N VAL A 510 -22.47 5.93 -9.73
CA VAL A 510 -22.46 6.05 -8.27
C VAL A 510 -23.39 5.01 -7.65
N ARG A 511 -23.13 4.67 -6.41
CA ARG A 511 -24.03 3.85 -5.59
C ARG A 511 -25.38 4.55 -5.44
N ASP A 512 -26.48 3.79 -5.46
CA ASP A 512 -27.80 4.29 -5.16
C ASP A 512 -28.02 4.50 -3.65
N CYS A 513 -29.10 5.16 -3.27
CA CYS A 513 -29.37 5.45 -1.87
C CYS A 513 -29.51 4.16 -1.03
N ALA A 514 -30.16 3.14 -1.57
CA ALA A 514 -30.43 1.89 -0.87
C ALA A 514 -29.15 1.10 -0.59
N SER A 515 -28.16 1.18 -1.47
CA SER A 515 -26.86 0.49 -1.32
C SER A 515 -26.02 0.95 -0.12
N CYS A 516 -26.39 2.07 0.51
CA CYS A 516 -25.83 2.53 1.78
C CYS A 516 -26.89 2.51 2.90
N HIS A 517 -28.08 3.10 2.65
CA HIS A 517 -29.10 3.35 3.67
C HIS A 517 -29.97 2.13 4.00
N ALA A 518 -29.89 1.06 3.21
CA ALA A 518 -30.62 -0.19 3.44
C ALA A 518 -29.75 -1.42 3.14
N ASN A 519 -28.42 -1.29 3.28
CA ASN A 519 -27.46 -2.37 3.01
C ASN A 519 -26.70 -2.74 4.28
N SER A 520 -26.82 -4.00 4.71
CA SER A 520 -26.21 -4.50 5.94
C SER A 520 -24.68 -4.52 5.90
N ALA A 521 -24.09 -4.85 4.74
CA ALA A 521 -22.65 -4.89 4.55
C ALA A 521 -22.04 -3.47 4.61
N ALA A 522 -22.68 -2.49 3.98
CA ALA A 522 -22.25 -1.10 4.04
C ALA A 522 -22.28 -0.53 5.47
N LEU A 523 -23.25 -0.94 6.28
CA LEU A 523 -23.37 -0.52 7.68
C LEU A 523 -22.42 -1.28 8.62
N GLY A 524 -21.76 -2.35 8.15
CA GLY A 524 -20.84 -3.14 8.95
C GLY A 524 -21.45 -4.31 9.70
N TYR A 525 -22.70 -4.67 9.42
CA TYR A 525 -23.38 -5.83 10.05
C TYR A 525 -23.00 -7.18 9.41
N GLY A 526 -22.24 -7.15 8.31
CA GLY A 526 -22.01 -8.30 7.45
C GLY A 526 -23.11 -8.46 6.40
N LYS A 527 -22.97 -9.49 5.56
CA LYS A 527 -23.98 -9.86 4.57
C LYS A 527 -25.25 -10.38 5.23
N GLY A 528 -26.40 -10.07 4.65
CA GLY A 528 -27.67 -10.56 5.12
C GLY A 528 -28.85 -9.71 4.65
N SER A 529 -30.05 -10.18 4.99
CA SER A 529 -31.29 -9.48 4.70
C SER A 529 -31.56 -8.39 5.73
N LEU A 530 -31.58 -7.15 5.30
CA LEU A 530 -31.97 -5.99 6.11
C LEU A 530 -33.36 -5.56 5.68
N THR A 531 -34.38 -5.85 6.50
CA THR A 531 -35.78 -5.69 6.16
C THR A 531 -36.49 -4.69 7.08
N TYR A 532 -37.24 -3.76 6.49
CA TYR A 532 -38.07 -2.84 7.23
C TYR A 532 -39.51 -3.36 7.31
N VAL A 533 -39.97 -3.68 8.50
CA VAL A 533 -41.33 -4.14 8.77
C VAL A 533 -42.12 -3.06 9.48
N VAL A 534 -43.39 -2.88 9.07
CA VAL A 534 -44.29 -1.89 9.66
C VAL A 534 -45.46 -2.56 10.39
N ASN A 535 -45.86 -2.00 11.51
CA ASN A 535 -47.09 -2.28 12.21
C ASN A 535 -48.01 -1.07 12.15
N ASP A 536 -49.14 -1.09 12.88
CA ASP A 536 -50.15 -0.02 12.85
C ASP A 536 -49.65 1.34 13.36
N GLN A 537 -48.50 1.41 14.06
CA GLN A 537 -48.06 2.63 14.74
C GLN A 537 -46.60 3.03 14.39
N SER A 538 -45.73 2.07 14.06
CA SER A 538 -44.32 2.33 13.80
C SER A 538 -43.74 1.27 12.88
N GLY A 539 -42.51 1.51 12.43
CA GLY A 539 -41.70 0.52 11.73
C GLY A 539 -40.56 0.00 12.56
N LYS A 540 -39.99 -1.11 12.16
CA LYS A 540 -38.80 -1.72 12.78
C LYS A 540 -37.89 -2.34 11.73
N TRP A 541 -36.61 -2.10 11.86
CA TRP A 541 -35.58 -2.80 11.09
C TRP A 541 -35.29 -4.17 11.71
N LEU A 542 -35.18 -5.18 10.84
CA LEU A 542 -34.77 -6.53 11.19
C LEU A 542 -33.57 -6.89 10.33
N PHE A 543 -32.62 -7.60 10.94
CA PHE A 543 -31.44 -8.10 10.25
C PHE A 543 -31.31 -9.60 10.43
N GLU A 544 -31.21 -10.32 9.31
CA GLU A 544 -30.96 -11.76 9.26
C GLU A 544 -29.62 -11.98 8.54
N PRO A 545 -28.56 -12.42 9.25
CA PRO A 545 -27.23 -12.62 8.68
C PRO A 545 -27.19 -13.80 7.72
N GLU A 546 -26.34 -13.72 6.70
CA GLU A 546 -26.03 -14.82 5.79
C GLU A 546 -24.92 -15.72 6.37
N PHE A 547 -23.94 -15.15 7.05
CA PHE A 547 -22.85 -15.88 7.69
C PHE A 547 -23.22 -16.35 9.10
N GLU A 548 -22.61 -17.46 9.53
CA GLU A 548 -22.79 -18.01 10.87
C GLU A 548 -22.38 -17.03 11.96
N ILE A 549 -23.01 -17.20 13.12
CA ILE A 549 -22.69 -16.39 14.31
C ILE A 549 -21.44 -16.96 14.99
N ASN A 550 -20.42 -16.13 15.13
CA ASN A 550 -19.22 -16.51 15.86
C ASN A 550 -19.52 -16.66 17.36
N PRO A 551 -19.25 -17.84 17.96
CA PRO A 551 -19.55 -18.08 19.37
C PRO A 551 -18.75 -17.22 20.36
N ARG A 552 -17.61 -16.63 19.92
CA ARG A 552 -16.74 -15.83 20.77
C ARG A 552 -17.33 -14.45 21.11
N ASP A 553 -18.09 -13.86 20.19
CA ASP A 553 -18.64 -12.52 20.37
C ASP A 553 -20.12 -12.38 20.00
N GLY A 554 -20.71 -13.42 19.37
CA GLY A 554 -22.10 -13.42 18.99
C GLY A 554 -22.44 -12.54 17.77
N LEU A 555 -21.45 -12.22 16.92
CA LEU A 555 -21.64 -11.52 15.65
C LEU A 555 -21.49 -12.49 14.48
N PRO A 556 -22.11 -12.22 13.32
CA PRO A 556 -21.82 -12.94 12.08
C PRO A 556 -20.31 -12.92 11.78
N GLU A 557 -19.76 -13.97 11.15
CA GLU A 557 -18.33 -14.10 10.88
C GLU A 557 -17.79 -12.90 10.09
N ASP A 558 -18.55 -12.39 9.13
CA ASP A 558 -18.17 -11.25 8.28
C ASP A 558 -18.59 -9.89 8.83
N ALA A 559 -19.24 -9.85 10.00
CA ALA A 559 -19.68 -8.61 10.61
C ALA A 559 -18.52 -7.86 11.26
N TRP A 560 -18.74 -6.57 11.39
CA TRP A 560 -17.83 -5.64 11.99
C TRP A 560 -18.38 -5.09 13.31
N ILE A 561 -19.68 -4.76 13.31
CA ILE A 561 -20.39 -4.24 14.47
C ILE A 561 -21.71 -4.96 14.68
N PRO A 562 -22.25 -4.95 15.91
CA PRO A 562 -23.59 -5.44 16.19
C PRO A 562 -24.68 -4.56 15.53
N PHE A 563 -25.76 -5.20 15.11
CA PHE A 563 -26.94 -4.50 14.59
C PHE A 563 -27.58 -3.63 15.68
N LEU A 564 -27.59 -2.30 15.46
CA LEU A 564 -28.19 -1.28 16.35
C LEU A 564 -27.81 -1.45 17.84
N ASN A 565 -26.58 -1.90 18.10
CA ASN A 565 -26.06 -2.04 19.46
C ASN A 565 -24.65 -1.46 19.53
N PRO A 566 -24.19 -1.05 20.74
CA PRO A 566 -22.83 -0.59 20.91
C PRO A 566 -21.78 -1.61 20.50
N SER A 567 -20.68 -1.14 19.94
CA SER A 567 -19.53 -1.97 19.55
C SER A 567 -19.01 -2.78 20.72
N LYS A 568 -18.52 -3.99 20.44
CA LYS A 568 -17.93 -4.88 21.44
C LYS A 568 -16.43 -4.63 21.58
N THR A 569 -15.88 -5.01 22.72
CA THR A 569 -14.47 -4.73 23.10
C THR A 569 -13.40 -5.39 22.22
N LYS A 570 -13.79 -6.38 21.42
CA LYS A 570 -12.86 -7.10 20.51
C LYS A 570 -12.84 -6.55 19.09
N ILE A 571 -13.54 -5.45 18.84
CA ILE A 571 -13.52 -4.75 17.54
C ILE A 571 -12.42 -3.69 17.63
N LEU A 572 -11.37 -3.86 16.81
CA LEU A 572 -10.22 -2.99 16.79
C LEU A 572 -9.97 -2.44 15.39
N SER A 573 -9.75 -1.13 15.30
CA SER A 573 -9.22 -0.52 14.09
C SER A 573 -7.70 -0.68 14.04
N THR A 574 -7.18 -0.92 12.84
CA THR A 574 -5.74 -0.83 12.57
C THR A 574 -5.25 0.62 12.44
N ARG A 575 -6.18 1.57 12.48
CA ARG A 575 -5.94 3.03 12.48
C ARG A 575 -6.63 3.62 13.70
N THR A 576 -5.91 4.41 14.49
CA THR A 576 -6.47 5.00 15.73
C THR A 576 -7.45 6.13 15.48
N ASP A 577 -7.40 6.74 14.31
CA ASP A 577 -8.30 7.80 13.84
C ASP A 577 -9.54 7.27 13.09
N VAL A 578 -9.63 5.96 12.84
CA VAL A 578 -10.73 5.32 12.10
C VAL A 578 -11.54 4.42 13.02
N ARG A 579 -12.85 4.57 12.98
CA ARG A 579 -13.80 3.76 13.74
C ARG A 579 -15.01 3.34 12.90
N PRO A 580 -15.75 2.29 13.31
CA PRO A 580 -17.04 1.97 12.70
C PRO A 580 -18.10 3.02 13.02
N LEU A 581 -19.24 2.93 12.34
CA LEU A 581 -20.43 3.74 12.62
C LEU A 581 -20.92 3.45 14.05
N ASN A 582 -21.12 4.50 14.85
CA ASN A 582 -21.77 4.38 16.14
C ASN A 582 -23.29 4.18 16.00
N VAL A 583 -23.99 3.87 17.11
CA VAL A 583 -25.43 3.55 17.07
C VAL A 583 -26.25 4.72 16.51
N GLN A 584 -25.94 5.95 16.89
CA GLN A 584 -26.67 7.14 16.43
C GLN A 584 -26.48 7.36 14.91
N GLU A 585 -25.28 7.12 14.40
CA GLU A 585 -24.99 7.18 12.97
C GLU A 585 -25.74 6.08 12.21
N GLN A 586 -25.76 4.84 12.76
CA GLN A 586 -26.55 3.73 12.20
C GLN A 586 -28.06 4.07 12.16
N GLU A 587 -28.60 4.58 13.27
CA GLU A 587 -30.01 4.99 13.36
C GLU A 587 -30.36 6.06 12.32
N LEU A 588 -29.50 7.08 12.15
CA LEU A 588 -29.70 8.14 11.17
C LEU A 588 -29.69 7.61 9.73
N ILE A 589 -28.77 6.71 9.41
CA ILE A 589 -28.65 6.08 8.09
C ILE A 589 -29.90 5.23 7.82
N LEU A 590 -30.32 4.40 8.77
CA LEU A 590 -31.50 3.53 8.65
C LEU A 590 -32.82 4.30 8.66
N LEU A 591 -32.86 5.48 9.30
CA LEU A 591 -34.00 6.38 9.22
C LEU A 591 -34.27 6.83 7.77
N VAL A 592 -33.21 7.22 7.05
CA VAL A 592 -33.29 7.53 5.61
C VAL A 592 -33.69 6.28 4.83
N GLY A 593 -33.10 5.12 5.17
CA GLY A 593 -33.45 3.83 4.59
C GLY A 593 -34.91 3.47 4.71
N SER A 594 -35.57 3.83 5.83
CA SER A 594 -37.02 3.63 6.00
C SER A 594 -37.87 4.51 5.05
N CYS A 595 -37.39 5.72 4.73
CA CYS A 595 -38.04 6.57 3.74
C CYS A 595 -37.99 5.96 2.34
N LEU A 596 -36.88 5.31 2.01
CA LEU A 596 -36.69 4.65 0.71
C LEU A 596 -37.63 3.46 0.47
N GLN A 597 -38.25 2.89 1.51
CA GLN A 597 -39.23 1.82 1.35
C GLN A 597 -40.52 2.31 0.66
N CYS A 598 -40.78 3.62 0.72
CA CYS A 598 -41.98 4.23 0.12
C CYS A 598 -41.66 5.28 -0.96
N HIS A 599 -40.47 5.87 -0.91
CA HIS A 599 -40.02 6.94 -1.80
C HIS A 599 -38.83 6.48 -2.62
N GLY A 600 -38.95 6.44 -3.94
CA GLY A 600 -37.81 6.16 -4.82
C GLY A 600 -36.74 7.26 -4.74
N ASP A 601 -35.49 6.91 -5.03
CA ASP A 601 -34.31 7.79 -4.99
C ASP A 601 -34.51 9.14 -5.69
N ASN A 602 -35.22 9.14 -6.80
CA ASN A 602 -35.51 10.32 -7.60
C ASN A 602 -36.74 11.12 -7.17
N SER A 603 -37.43 10.73 -6.08
CA SER A 603 -38.57 11.46 -5.55
C SER A 603 -38.19 12.86 -5.06
N THR A 604 -39.18 13.79 -5.06
CA THR A 604 -38.93 15.15 -4.58
C THR A 604 -38.47 15.18 -3.13
N ILE A 605 -39.02 14.29 -2.29
CA ILE A 605 -38.66 14.16 -0.87
C ILE A 605 -37.19 13.74 -0.71
N MET A 606 -36.75 12.72 -1.44
CA MET A 606 -35.38 12.26 -1.34
C MET A 606 -34.39 13.28 -1.91
N LYS A 607 -34.75 14.00 -2.97
CA LYS A 607 -33.93 15.12 -3.50
C LYS A 607 -33.83 16.29 -2.51
N GLU A 608 -34.91 16.58 -1.78
CA GLU A 608 -34.88 17.61 -0.74
C GLU A 608 -34.05 17.13 0.46
N ALA A 609 -34.20 15.85 0.88
CA ALA A 609 -33.39 15.25 1.94
C ALA A 609 -31.90 15.31 1.63
N LEU A 610 -31.49 15.06 0.37
CA LEU A 610 -30.11 15.16 -0.06
C LEU A 610 -29.54 16.57 0.11
N LYS A 611 -30.35 17.61 -0.21
CA LYS A 611 -29.91 19.00 -0.14
C LYS A 611 -29.85 19.57 1.27
N THR A 612 -30.84 19.25 2.12
CA THR A 612 -31.03 19.92 3.42
C THR A 612 -30.80 19.00 4.62
N GLY A 613 -30.41 17.74 4.38
CA GLY A 613 -30.46 16.70 5.39
C GLY A 613 -31.87 16.22 5.70
N ILE A 614 -31.99 15.12 6.46
CA ILE A 614 -33.30 14.53 6.78
C ILE A 614 -34.04 15.31 7.89
N ASN A 615 -33.34 15.93 8.83
CA ASN A 615 -33.96 16.57 10.00
C ASN A 615 -35.01 17.64 9.69
N PRO A 616 -34.81 18.57 8.73
CA PRO A 616 -35.85 19.55 8.37
C PRO A 616 -37.11 18.92 7.80
N LEU A 617 -36.97 17.76 7.15
CA LEU A 617 -38.09 17.03 6.57
C LEU A 617 -38.94 16.33 7.65
N LEU A 618 -38.30 15.80 8.69
CA LEU A 618 -38.97 15.16 9.83
C LEU A 618 -40.00 16.08 10.51
N LEU A 619 -39.76 17.40 10.46
CA LEU A 619 -40.70 18.39 11.00
C LEU A 619 -41.96 18.56 10.14
N LYS A 620 -41.95 18.09 8.91
CA LYS A 620 -43.04 18.26 7.91
C LYS A 620 -43.73 16.94 7.51
N ILE A 621 -43.32 15.81 8.14
CA ILE A 621 -43.85 14.49 7.73
C ILE A 621 -45.34 14.32 8.04
N SER A 622 -46.01 13.56 7.18
CA SER A 622 -47.37 13.13 7.38
C SER A 622 -47.51 12.15 8.55
N LYS A 623 -48.62 12.16 9.24
CA LYS A 623 -48.96 11.13 10.25
C LYS A 623 -49.07 9.71 9.66
N ALA A 624 -49.13 9.59 8.34
CA ALA A 624 -49.14 8.30 7.65
C ALA A 624 -47.70 7.71 7.49
N CYS A 625 -46.66 8.49 7.75
CA CYS A 625 -45.27 7.97 7.73
C CYS A 625 -44.99 7.14 9.00
N LEU A 626 -44.78 5.85 8.81
CA LEU A 626 -44.41 4.94 9.90
C LEU A 626 -42.87 4.90 10.02
N LEU A 627 -42.34 5.76 10.87
CA LEU A 627 -40.90 5.85 11.12
C LEU A 627 -40.43 4.69 12.01
N PRO A 628 -39.12 4.35 11.94
CA PRO A 628 -38.55 3.30 12.77
C PRO A 628 -38.57 3.67 14.25
N ASP A 629 -38.95 2.71 15.08
CA ASP A 629 -38.71 2.75 16.52
C ASP A 629 -37.39 2.05 16.82
N PHE A 630 -36.39 2.82 17.24
CA PHE A 630 -35.06 2.34 17.59
C PHE A 630 -34.92 2.00 19.09
N LYS A 631 -36.01 2.01 19.86
CA LYS A 631 -36.02 1.69 21.30
C LYS A 631 -36.15 0.20 21.57
#